data_7b0f2bb58bd63f96cffc86585b3e089e
#
_entry.id   7b0f2bb58bd63f96cffc86585b3e089e
#
_cell.length_a   1.000
_cell.length_b   1.000
_cell.length_c   1.000
_cell.angle_alpha   90.00
_cell.angle_beta   90.00
_cell.angle_gamma   90.00
#
_symmetry.space_group_name_H-M   'P 1'
#
loop_
_entity.id
_entity.type
_entity.pdbx_description
1 polymer ?
#
loop_
_entity_poly.entity_id
_entity_poly.type
_entity_poly.pdbx_seq_one_letter_code
_entity_poly.pdbx_strand_id
1 'polypeptide(L)'
;MALSKLDSLYMAVVADHSKNPHHQGKLEDAEQISLNNPTCGDVINLSVKFDVDDRLEDIAFLNSGCTISTASASMMTDSVLGKTKQEILELATIFSEMVQGQKDERQDQLGDAAFLSGVAKFPQRIKCATLAWNALKKTIENQEDK
;
A
#
# COMPACT_ATOMS: atom_id res chain seq x y z
N MET A 1 -17.22 -15.75 20.59
CA MET A 1 -17.72 -15.68 19.23
C MET A 1 -16.62 -16.07 18.26
N ALA A 2 -16.88 -17.03 17.39
CA ALA A 2 -15.87 -17.47 16.44
C ALA A 2 -15.67 -16.43 15.34
N LEU A 3 -14.42 -16.16 15.00
CA LEU A 3 -14.09 -15.31 13.87
C LEU A 3 -14.47 -16.06 12.59
N SER A 4 -14.94 -15.34 11.59
CA SER A 4 -15.19 -15.93 10.27
C SER A 4 -13.87 -16.37 9.65
N LYS A 5 -13.95 -17.25 8.65
CA LYS A 5 -12.74 -17.67 7.93
C LYS A 5 -12.04 -16.47 7.26
N LEU A 6 -12.82 -15.50 6.78
CA LEU A 6 -12.28 -14.30 6.18
C LEU A 6 -11.51 -13.47 7.19
N ASP A 7 -12.05 -13.32 8.40
CA ASP A 7 -11.37 -12.57 9.46
C ASP A 7 -10.07 -13.25 9.87
N SER A 8 -10.06 -14.58 9.93
CA SER A 8 -8.85 -15.35 10.25
C SER A 8 -7.80 -15.19 9.16
N LEU A 9 -8.20 -15.24 7.89
CA LEU A 9 -7.29 -15.04 6.76
C LEU A 9 -6.75 -13.61 6.76
N TYR A 10 -7.60 -12.63 6.99
CA TYR A 10 -7.20 -11.24 7.09
C TYR A 10 -6.08 -11.08 8.13
N MET A 11 -6.31 -11.60 9.32
CA MET A 11 -5.33 -11.48 10.41
C MET A 11 -4.03 -12.21 10.08
N ALA A 12 -4.11 -13.39 9.47
CA ALA A 12 -2.92 -14.17 9.11
C ALA A 12 -2.09 -13.47 8.04
N VAL A 13 -2.74 -12.97 7.00
CA VAL A 13 -2.06 -12.29 5.89
C VAL A 13 -1.43 -10.98 6.37
N VAL A 14 -2.17 -10.19 7.15
CA VAL A 14 -1.67 -8.95 7.71
C VAL A 14 -0.46 -9.21 8.62
N ALA A 15 -0.57 -10.21 9.49
CA ALA A 15 0.52 -10.56 10.40
C ALA A 15 1.78 -10.98 9.64
N ASP A 16 1.62 -11.80 8.60
CA ASP A 16 2.75 -12.25 7.80
C ASP A 16 3.45 -11.09 7.10
N HIS A 17 2.70 -10.23 6.43
CA HIS A 17 3.28 -9.05 5.78
C HIS A 17 3.93 -8.09 6.77
N SER A 18 3.40 -8.01 7.98
CA SER A 18 3.97 -7.14 9.01
C SER A 18 5.28 -7.71 9.58
N LYS A 19 5.37 -9.02 9.72
CA LYS A 19 6.59 -9.68 10.24
C LYS A 19 7.67 -9.82 9.18
N ASN A 20 7.26 -10.07 7.94
CA ASN A 20 8.17 -10.33 6.83
C ASN A 20 7.82 -9.41 5.66
N PRO A 21 8.01 -8.09 5.82
CA PRO A 21 7.61 -7.15 4.77
C PRO A 21 8.35 -7.42 3.46
N HIS A 22 7.60 -7.41 2.37
CA HIS A 22 8.17 -7.57 1.04
C HIS A 22 8.75 -6.24 0.56
N HIS A 23 9.90 -6.29 -0.10
CA HIS A 23 10.54 -5.11 -0.69
C HIS A 23 10.90 -4.04 0.35
N GLN A 24 11.26 -4.47 1.57
CA GLN A 24 11.71 -3.56 2.61
C GLN A 24 13.15 -3.14 2.32
N GLY A 25 13.41 -1.85 2.37
CA GLY A 25 14.74 -1.32 2.12
C GLY A 25 14.70 0.03 1.44
N LYS A 26 15.81 0.41 0.83
CA LYS A 26 15.96 1.66 0.12
C LYS A 26 16.68 1.40 -1.19
N LEU A 27 16.14 1.94 -2.29
CA LEU A 27 16.77 1.84 -3.60
C LEU A 27 17.69 3.04 -3.82
N GLU A 28 18.86 2.77 -4.38
CA GLU A 28 19.77 3.83 -4.82
C GLU A 28 19.36 4.27 -6.22
N ASP A 29 19.66 5.53 -6.56
CA ASP A 29 19.32 6.11 -7.88
C ASP A 29 17.84 6.02 -8.22
N ALA A 30 16.98 6.11 -7.18
CA ALA A 30 15.54 6.03 -7.34
C ALA A 30 14.89 7.29 -6.79
N GLU A 31 13.69 7.57 -7.25
CA GLU A 31 12.92 8.67 -6.70
C GLU A 31 12.42 8.29 -5.31
N GLN A 32 12.54 9.22 -4.38
CA GLN A 32 12.19 8.96 -2.99
C GLN A 32 11.18 9.98 -2.48
N ILE A 33 10.29 9.52 -1.61
CA ILE A 33 9.34 10.37 -0.94
C ILE A 33 9.15 9.91 0.49
N SER A 34 8.96 10.87 1.39
CA SER A 34 8.60 10.59 2.78
C SER A 34 7.24 11.17 3.06
N LEU A 35 6.39 10.37 3.67
CA LEU A 35 5.10 10.84 4.18
C LEU A 35 4.94 10.39 5.61
N ASN A 36 4.22 11.17 6.38
CA ASN A 36 3.87 10.79 7.73
C ASN A 36 2.38 10.96 7.97
N ASN A 37 1.85 10.16 8.89
CA ASN A 37 0.49 10.28 9.36
C ASN A 37 0.55 10.89 10.76
N PRO A 38 0.26 12.19 10.90
CA PRO A 38 0.41 12.85 12.21
C PRO A 38 -0.56 12.31 13.26
N THR A 39 -1.65 11.67 12.83
CA THR A 39 -2.64 11.12 13.75
C THR A 39 -2.09 9.92 14.53
N CYS A 40 -1.36 9.03 13.85
CA CYS A 40 -0.80 7.83 14.50
C CYS A 40 0.74 7.83 14.56
N GLY A 41 1.38 8.86 14.04
CA GLY A 41 2.84 8.93 14.07
C GLY A 41 3.54 7.99 13.09
N ASP A 42 2.81 7.36 12.19
CA ASP A 42 3.39 6.50 11.16
C ASP A 42 4.18 7.33 10.16
N VAL A 43 5.33 6.81 9.73
CA VAL A 43 6.18 7.44 8.71
C VAL A 43 6.57 6.38 7.70
N ILE A 44 6.55 6.74 6.42
CA ILE A 44 7.04 5.88 5.36
C ILE A 44 8.03 6.63 4.48
N ASN A 45 9.13 5.97 4.14
CA ASN A 45 10.08 6.40 3.11
C ASN A 45 9.96 5.43 1.96
N LEU A 46 9.50 5.91 0.82
CA LEU A 46 9.25 5.09 -0.35
C LEU A 46 10.26 5.42 -1.43
N SER A 47 10.87 4.38 -2.02
CA SER A 47 11.81 4.51 -3.15
C SER A 47 11.18 3.79 -4.34
N VAL A 48 11.10 4.47 -5.47
CA VAL A 48 10.50 3.89 -6.68
C VAL A 48 11.39 4.14 -7.90
N LYS A 49 11.36 3.19 -8.83
CA LYS A 49 12.09 3.30 -10.08
C LYS A 49 11.18 2.83 -11.22
N PHE A 50 10.95 3.71 -12.18
CA PHE A 50 10.17 3.39 -13.37
C PHE A 50 11.07 3.18 -14.56
N ASP A 51 10.67 2.29 -15.47
CA ASP A 51 11.42 2.04 -16.69
C ASP A 51 11.00 3.02 -17.79
N VAL A 52 11.54 2.83 -19.00
CA VAL A 52 11.29 3.73 -20.14
C VAL A 52 9.83 3.68 -20.61
N ASP A 53 9.10 2.64 -20.25
CA ASP A 53 7.69 2.47 -20.61
C ASP A 53 6.74 2.94 -19.50
N ASP A 54 7.28 3.65 -18.50
CA ASP A 54 6.52 4.11 -17.32
C ASP A 54 5.92 2.96 -16.50
N ARG A 55 6.55 1.80 -16.55
CA ARG A 55 6.19 0.68 -15.67
C ARG A 55 7.09 0.68 -14.46
N LEU A 56 6.53 0.31 -13.32
CA LEU A 56 7.29 0.25 -12.06
C LEU A 56 8.28 -0.91 -12.13
N GLU A 57 9.56 -0.58 -12.30
CA GLU A 57 10.64 -1.55 -12.41
C GLU A 57 11.04 -2.09 -11.04
N ASP A 58 11.11 -1.22 -10.04
CA ASP A 58 11.50 -1.60 -8.69
C ASP A 58 10.88 -0.67 -7.67
N ILE A 59 10.69 -1.18 -6.46
CA ILE A 59 10.10 -0.44 -5.36
C ILE A 59 10.63 -0.99 -4.05
N ALA A 60 10.90 -0.09 -3.10
CA ALA A 60 11.28 -0.49 -1.75
C ALA A 60 10.75 0.55 -0.77
N PHE A 61 10.61 0.16 0.49
CA PHE A 61 10.15 1.08 1.51
C PHE A 61 10.83 0.79 2.84
N LEU A 62 10.97 1.87 3.63
CA LEU A 62 11.29 1.80 5.04
C LEU A 62 10.18 2.53 5.77
N ASN A 63 9.75 2.01 6.90
CA ASN A 63 8.70 2.67 7.66
C ASN A 63 8.90 2.50 9.14
N SER A 64 8.28 3.42 9.87
CA SER A 64 8.11 3.31 11.32
C SER A 64 6.62 3.50 11.56
N GLY A 65 5.94 2.45 11.99
CA GLY A 65 4.50 2.53 12.14
C GLY A 65 3.89 1.25 12.68
N CYS A 66 2.57 1.21 12.65
CA CYS A 66 1.83 0.08 13.20
C CYS A 66 1.81 -1.11 12.24
N THR A 67 1.27 -2.23 12.71
CA THR A 67 1.13 -3.46 11.94
C THR A 67 0.38 -3.22 10.62
N ILE A 68 -0.71 -2.46 10.66
CA ILE A 68 -1.52 -2.18 9.46
C ILE A 68 -0.72 -1.36 8.44
N SER A 69 0.00 -0.35 8.90
CA SER A 69 0.82 0.50 8.04
C SER A 69 1.90 -0.32 7.32
N THR A 70 2.61 -1.16 8.08
CA THR A 70 3.68 -2.00 7.54
C THR A 70 3.12 -3.04 6.56
N ALA A 71 2.04 -3.72 6.94
CA ALA A 71 1.43 -4.74 6.09
C ALA A 71 0.89 -4.12 4.80
N SER A 72 0.24 -2.96 4.88
CA SER A 72 -0.29 -2.29 3.70
C SER A 72 0.82 -1.92 2.72
N ALA A 73 1.93 -1.38 3.22
CA ALA A 73 3.07 -1.04 2.37
C ALA A 73 3.63 -2.28 1.67
N SER A 74 3.80 -3.37 2.41
CA SER A 74 4.29 -4.63 1.85
C SER A 74 3.35 -5.17 0.77
N MET A 75 2.06 -5.21 1.05
CA MET A 75 1.04 -5.68 0.09
C MET A 75 1.01 -4.79 -1.16
N MET A 76 1.12 -3.48 -0.98
CA MET A 76 1.16 -2.53 -2.08
C MET A 76 2.31 -2.83 -3.03
N THR A 77 3.51 -3.07 -2.51
CA THR A 77 4.67 -3.33 -3.37
C THR A 77 4.43 -4.53 -4.29
N ASP A 78 3.79 -5.57 -3.78
CA ASP A 78 3.46 -6.75 -4.58
C ASP A 78 2.39 -6.44 -5.64
N SER A 79 1.43 -5.59 -5.30
CA SER A 79 0.32 -5.28 -6.20
C SER A 79 0.73 -4.39 -7.36
N VAL A 80 1.69 -3.50 -7.16
CA VAL A 80 2.01 -2.47 -8.15
C VAL A 80 3.24 -2.77 -9.00
N LEU A 81 4.08 -3.71 -8.61
CA LEU A 81 5.28 -4.04 -9.36
C LEU A 81 4.93 -4.48 -10.79
N GLY A 82 5.59 -3.89 -11.78
CA GLY A 82 5.34 -4.20 -13.18
C GLY A 82 4.16 -3.48 -13.80
N LYS A 83 3.46 -2.65 -13.03
CA LYS A 83 2.30 -1.90 -13.51
C LYS A 83 2.71 -0.53 -14.04
N THR A 84 1.92 0.01 -14.97
CA THR A 84 2.13 1.38 -15.45
C THR A 84 1.68 2.38 -14.39
N LYS A 85 2.14 3.63 -14.53
CA LYS A 85 1.71 4.70 -13.63
C LYS A 85 0.19 4.84 -13.58
N GLN A 86 -0.46 4.75 -14.73
CA GLN A 86 -1.92 4.86 -14.80
C GLN A 86 -2.61 3.71 -14.09
N GLU A 87 -2.12 2.48 -14.29
CA GLU A 87 -2.65 1.31 -13.59
C GLU A 87 -2.48 1.43 -12.09
N ILE A 88 -1.34 1.95 -11.65
CA ILE A 88 -1.06 2.16 -10.22
C ILE A 88 -2.04 3.16 -9.61
N LEU A 89 -2.29 4.27 -10.31
CA LEU A 89 -3.25 5.28 -9.83
C LEU A 89 -4.65 4.69 -9.70
N GLU A 90 -5.04 3.85 -10.66
CA GLU A 90 -6.33 3.16 -10.61
C GLU A 90 -6.40 2.21 -9.40
N LEU A 91 -5.35 1.42 -9.18
CA LEU A 91 -5.28 0.52 -8.03
C LEU A 91 -5.34 1.29 -6.71
N ALA A 92 -4.65 2.42 -6.63
CA ALA A 92 -4.68 3.26 -5.44
C ALA A 92 -6.09 3.77 -5.15
N THR A 93 -6.83 4.16 -6.18
CA THR A 93 -8.22 4.59 -6.04
C THR A 93 -9.10 3.44 -5.55
N ILE A 94 -8.95 2.26 -6.15
CA ILE A 94 -9.70 1.07 -5.77
C ILE A 94 -9.42 0.72 -4.29
N PHE A 95 -8.16 0.75 -3.90
CA PHE A 95 -7.76 0.47 -2.52
C PHE A 95 -8.38 1.47 -1.55
N SER A 96 -8.30 2.76 -1.89
CA SER A 96 -8.86 3.83 -1.03
C SER A 96 -10.36 3.64 -0.81
N GLU A 97 -11.09 3.33 -1.87
CA GLU A 97 -12.53 3.08 -1.78
C GLU A 97 -12.84 1.84 -0.95
N MET A 98 -12.05 0.78 -1.12
CA MET A 98 -12.23 -0.48 -0.39
C MET A 98 -12.11 -0.29 1.11
N VAL A 99 -11.07 0.41 1.56
CA VAL A 99 -10.84 0.59 3.00
C VAL A 99 -11.84 1.55 3.63
N GLN A 100 -12.60 2.28 2.81
CA GLN A 100 -13.69 3.13 3.28
C GLN A 100 -15.04 2.39 3.29
N GLY A 101 -15.03 1.11 2.94
CA GLY A 101 -16.21 0.25 3.01
C GLY A 101 -16.94 0.05 1.70
N GLN A 102 -16.45 0.59 0.60
CA GLN A 102 -17.06 0.36 -0.70
C GLN A 102 -16.65 -0.98 -1.26
N LYS A 103 -17.56 -1.61 -2.01
CA LYS A 103 -17.29 -2.90 -2.63
C LYS A 103 -17.27 -2.73 -4.14
N ASP A 104 -16.29 -3.40 -4.79
CA ASP A 104 -16.09 -3.30 -6.22
C ASP A 104 -15.42 -4.57 -6.71
N GLU A 105 -15.84 -5.08 -7.85
CA GLU A 105 -15.27 -6.27 -8.45
C GLU A 105 -13.78 -6.09 -8.78
N ARG A 106 -13.38 -4.86 -9.09
CA ARG A 106 -11.98 -4.54 -9.40
C ARG A 106 -11.04 -4.77 -8.23
N GLN A 107 -11.56 -4.94 -7.01
CA GLN A 107 -10.72 -5.16 -5.82
C GLN A 107 -9.89 -6.43 -5.92
N ASP A 108 -10.30 -7.39 -6.74
CA ASP A 108 -9.51 -8.59 -6.99
C ASP A 108 -8.15 -8.27 -7.60
N GLN A 109 -8.01 -7.14 -8.28
CA GLN A 109 -6.75 -6.70 -8.87
C GLN A 109 -5.72 -6.29 -7.82
N LEU A 110 -6.14 -6.08 -6.59
CA LEU A 110 -5.25 -5.66 -5.50
C LEU A 110 -4.41 -6.82 -4.94
N GLY A 111 -4.75 -8.07 -5.28
CA GLY A 111 -4.03 -9.21 -4.73
C GLY A 111 -4.19 -9.27 -3.21
N ASP A 112 -3.09 -9.49 -2.49
CA ASP A 112 -3.15 -9.58 -1.02
C ASP A 112 -3.68 -8.30 -0.36
N ALA A 113 -3.50 -7.15 -1.01
CA ALA A 113 -4.01 -5.89 -0.47
C ALA A 113 -5.53 -5.90 -0.30
N ALA A 114 -6.24 -6.75 -1.05
CA ALA A 114 -7.68 -6.89 -0.91
C ALA A 114 -8.10 -7.41 0.48
N PHE A 115 -7.20 -8.10 1.18
CA PHE A 115 -7.48 -8.56 2.55
C PHE A 115 -7.62 -7.40 3.52
N LEU A 116 -7.11 -6.22 3.18
CA LEU A 116 -7.27 -5.03 4.05
C LEU A 116 -8.66 -4.43 4.01
N SER A 117 -9.60 -5.01 3.26
CA SER A 117 -10.99 -4.56 3.29
C SER A 117 -11.57 -4.53 4.71
N GLY A 118 -11.08 -5.41 5.60
CA GLY A 118 -11.49 -5.42 6.99
C GLY A 118 -11.19 -4.14 7.75
N VAL A 119 -10.25 -3.34 7.27
CA VAL A 119 -9.89 -2.06 7.91
C VAL A 119 -11.06 -1.09 7.94
N ALA A 120 -12.02 -1.24 7.02
CA ALA A 120 -13.22 -0.38 7.01
C ALA A 120 -13.99 -0.42 8.33
N LYS A 121 -13.85 -1.50 9.09
CA LYS A 121 -14.48 -1.64 10.43
C LYS A 121 -13.76 -0.83 11.50
N PHE A 122 -12.58 -0.31 11.18
CA PHE A 122 -11.72 0.42 12.13
C PHE A 122 -11.32 1.76 11.53
N PRO A 123 -12.21 2.77 11.57
CA PRO A 123 -11.97 4.06 10.88
C PRO A 123 -10.64 4.72 11.22
N GLN A 124 -10.17 4.59 12.46
CA GLN A 124 -8.89 5.19 12.85
C GLN A 124 -7.68 4.52 12.17
N ARG A 125 -7.87 3.33 11.60
CA ARG A 125 -6.81 2.60 10.92
C ARG A 125 -6.80 2.83 9.42
N ILE A 126 -7.81 3.49 8.86
CA ILE A 126 -7.88 3.77 7.43
C ILE A 126 -6.68 4.59 6.99
N LYS A 127 -6.30 5.60 7.76
CA LYS A 127 -5.14 6.43 7.44
C LYS A 127 -3.83 5.64 7.49
N CYS A 128 -3.72 4.69 8.40
CA CYS A 128 -2.55 3.80 8.47
C CYS A 128 -2.47 2.95 7.20
N ALA A 129 -3.59 2.39 6.77
CA ALA A 129 -3.64 1.52 5.59
C ALA A 129 -3.35 2.29 4.30
N THR A 130 -3.76 3.55 4.20
CA THR A 130 -3.62 4.33 2.97
C THR A 130 -2.30 5.09 2.87
N LEU A 131 -1.51 5.16 3.93
CA LEU A 131 -0.29 5.98 3.94
C LEU A 131 0.67 5.63 2.80
N ALA A 132 0.99 4.35 2.64
CA ALA A 132 1.91 3.91 1.58
C ALA A 132 1.34 4.18 0.19
N TRP A 133 0.05 3.90 0.01
CA TRP A 133 -0.62 4.13 -1.27
C TRP A 133 -0.65 5.61 -1.62
N ASN A 134 -0.86 6.48 -0.64
CA ASN A 134 -0.82 7.92 -0.84
C ASN A 134 0.58 8.39 -1.20
N ALA A 135 1.61 7.80 -0.58
CA ALA A 135 3.00 8.13 -0.89
C ALA A 135 3.31 7.80 -2.35
N LEU A 136 2.91 6.61 -2.81
CA LEU A 136 3.13 6.20 -4.19
C LEU A 136 2.37 7.08 -5.17
N LYS A 137 1.11 7.36 -4.88
CA LYS A 137 0.29 8.25 -5.71
C LYS A 137 0.94 9.63 -5.84
N LYS A 138 1.41 10.18 -4.74
CA LYS A 138 2.05 11.48 -4.73
C LYS A 138 3.35 11.48 -5.54
N THR A 139 4.11 10.40 -5.47
CA THR A 139 5.33 10.26 -6.27
C THR A 139 5.01 10.32 -7.75
N ILE A 140 3.98 9.60 -8.19
CA ILE A 140 3.57 9.58 -9.59
C ILE A 140 3.08 10.97 -10.03
N GLU A 141 2.26 11.63 -9.21
CA GLU A 141 1.77 12.98 -9.51
C GLU A 141 2.92 13.97 -9.63
N ASN A 142 3.93 13.87 -8.76
CA ASN A 142 5.10 14.75 -8.84
C ASN A 142 5.89 14.53 -10.12
N GLN A 143 5.97 13.30 -10.62
CA GLN A 143 6.66 13.01 -11.87
C GLN A 143 5.92 13.56 -13.07
N GLU A 144 4.59 13.53 -13.06
CA GLU A 144 3.78 14.04 -14.14
C GLU A 144 3.84 15.57 -14.25
N ASP A 145 4.11 16.24 -13.14
CA ASP A 145 4.19 17.70 -13.08
C ASP A 145 5.55 18.26 -13.57
N LYS A 146 6.47 17.38 -13.90
CA LYS A 146 7.81 17.79 -14.39
C LYS A 146 7.87 17.92 -15.90
#